data_389f872e02419f24cc37d4193b744c5c
#
_entry.id   389f872e02419f24cc37d4193b744c5c
#
_cell.length_a   1.000
_cell.length_b   1.000
_cell.length_c   1.000
_cell.angle_alpha   90.00
_cell.angle_beta   90.00
_cell.angle_gamma   90.00
#
_symmetry.space_group_name_H-M   'P 1'
#
loop_
_entity.id
_entity.type
_entity.pdbx_description
1 polymer ?
#
loop_
_entity_poly.entity_id
_entity_poly.type
_entity_poly.pdbx_seq_one_letter_code
_entity_poly.pdbx_strand_id
1 'polypeptide(L)'
;MAERLTTPEQAAEIAAAAMRAMGHPDAQQAHDGGPVDVRAARATAMVAFRPTLVERSELQRLVGARGYETYLQLFCFAVAGYTDKALEYAQHMDIAAFTFDEVGRVTAVSPAARRARAMPAPTTKRSVAKPPASPRSPWWKRRRDAG
;
A
#
# COMPACT_ATOMS: atom_id res chain seq x y z
N MET A 1 -15.20 -6.07 -19.94
CA MET A 1 -13.90 -6.13 -20.59
C MET A 1 -12.97 -5.09 -20.00
N ALA A 2 -11.75 -5.45 -19.71
CA ALA A 2 -10.80 -4.52 -19.11
C ALA A 2 -10.23 -3.60 -20.18
N GLU A 3 -10.13 -2.33 -19.86
CA GLU A 3 -9.53 -1.35 -20.74
C GLU A 3 -8.04 -1.29 -20.49
N ARG A 4 -7.31 -0.91 -21.51
CA ARG A 4 -5.88 -0.73 -21.33
C ARG A 4 -5.61 0.48 -20.45
N LEU A 5 -4.55 0.37 -19.67
CA LEU A 5 -4.11 1.46 -18.81
C LEU A 5 -3.39 2.50 -19.67
N THR A 6 -3.97 3.67 -19.84
CA THR A 6 -3.44 4.67 -20.76
C THR A 6 -3.16 6.02 -20.13
N THR A 7 -3.62 6.31 -18.93
CA THR A 7 -3.39 7.63 -18.32
C THR A 7 -2.91 7.50 -16.89
N PRO A 8 -2.17 8.50 -16.39
CA PRO A 8 -1.76 8.49 -14.98
C PRO A 8 -2.95 8.50 -14.02
N GLU A 9 -4.05 9.16 -14.41
CA GLU A 9 -5.24 9.20 -13.56
C GLU A 9 -5.87 7.82 -13.42
N GLN A 10 -5.89 7.05 -14.52
CA GLN A 10 -6.36 5.68 -14.45
C GLN A 10 -5.46 4.85 -13.53
N ALA A 11 -4.15 5.03 -13.65
CA ALA A 11 -3.21 4.30 -12.82
C ALA A 11 -3.42 4.64 -11.35
N ALA A 12 -3.61 5.92 -11.04
CA ALA A 12 -3.83 6.34 -9.65
C ALA A 12 -5.15 5.77 -9.12
N GLU A 13 -6.19 5.72 -9.95
CA GLU A 13 -7.45 5.14 -9.49
C GLU A 13 -7.34 3.64 -9.27
N ILE A 14 -6.60 2.94 -10.13
CA ILE A 14 -6.37 1.50 -9.94
C ILE A 14 -5.59 1.27 -8.65
N ALA A 15 -4.59 2.11 -8.38
CA ALA A 15 -3.83 2.01 -7.15
C ALA A 15 -4.73 2.24 -5.94
N ALA A 16 -5.59 3.26 -5.99
CA ALA A 16 -6.52 3.54 -4.90
C ALA A 16 -7.47 2.37 -4.69
N ALA A 17 -8.00 1.80 -5.77
CA ALA A 17 -8.89 0.65 -5.67
C ALA A 17 -8.18 -0.56 -5.05
N ALA A 18 -6.92 -0.78 -5.44
CA ALA A 18 -6.14 -1.88 -4.86
C ALA A 18 -5.92 -1.66 -3.37
N MET A 19 -5.63 -0.41 -2.96
CA MET A 19 -5.44 -0.11 -1.54
C MET A 19 -6.74 -0.30 -0.76
N ARG A 20 -7.88 0.06 -1.35
CA ARG A 20 -9.17 -0.17 -0.69
C ARG A 20 -9.38 -1.67 -0.45
N ALA A 21 -9.03 -2.48 -1.43
CA ALA A 21 -9.15 -3.93 -1.30
C ALA A 21 -8.17 -4.51 -0.28
N MET A 22 -7.09 -3.80 0.01
CA MET A 22 -6.08 -4.25 0.95
C MET A 22 -6.26 -3.67 2.36
N GLY A 23 -7.42 -3.10 2.65
CA GLY A 23 -7.71 -2.65 4.00
C GLY A 23 -7.65 -1.14 4.21
N HIS A 24 -7.61 -0.36 3.14
CA HIS A 24 -7.62 1.09 3.22
C HIS A 24 -8.82 1.64 2.48
N PRO A 25 -10.04 1.46 3.03
CA PRO A 25 -11.28 1.80 2.29
C PRO A 25 -11.42 3.27 1.96
N ASP A 26 -10.67 4.12 2.64
CA ASP A 26 -10.72 5.57 2.42
C ASP A 26 -9.66 6.06 1.43
N ALA A 27 -8.97 5.15 0.74
CA ALA A 27 -7.94 5.55 -0.22
C ALA A 27 -8.54 6.32 -1.38
N GLN A 28 -7.94 7.47 -1.72
CA GLN A 28 -8.40 8.28 -2.83
C GLN A 28 -7.22 9.04 -3.43
N GLN A 29 -7.39 9.48 -4.66
CA GLN A 29 -6.35 10.19 -5.35
C GLN A 29 -6.04 11.51 -4.66
N ALA A 30 -4.74 11.86 -4.63
CA ALA A 30 -4.27 13.13 -4.10
C ALA A 30 -3.83 14.00 -5.26
N HIS A 31 -4.14 15.29 -5.21
CA HIS A 31 -3.85 16.21 -6.30
C HIS A 31 -3.05 17.40 -5.82
N ASP A 32 -2.12 17.18 -4.91
CA ASP A 32 -1.37 18.29 -4.29
C ASP A 32 0.01 18.51 -4.93
N GLY A 33 0.31 17.80 -6.00
CA GLY A 33 1.55 18.04 -6.74
C GLY A 33 2.81 17.44 -6.13
N GLY A 34 2.70 16.76 -5.01
CA GLY A 34 3.86 16.13 -4.37
C GLY A 34 4.10 14.73 -4.88
N PRO A 35 5.00 13.99 -4.23
CA PRO A 35 5.28 12.60 -4.64
C PRO A 35 4.19 11.62 -4.28
N VAL A 36 3.19 12.03 -3.53
CA VAL A 36 2.10 11.17 -3.11
C VAL A 36 0.95 11.31 -4.08
N ASP A 37 0.52 10.21 -4.66
CA ASP A 37 -0.56 10.19 -5.65
C ASP A 37 -1.86 9.64 -5.09
N VAL A 38 -1.80 8.88 -4.00
CA VAL A 38 -2.99 8.33 -3.34
C VAL A 38 -2.80 8.49 -1.83
N ARG A 39 -3.86 8.90 -1.16
CA ARG A 39 -3.82 9.06 0.31
C ARG A 39 -4.94 8.29 0.97
N ALA A 40 -4.64 7.77 2.14
CA ALA A 40 -5.61 7.16 3.03
C ALA A 40 -5.22 7.56 4.44
N ALA A 41 -6.09 7.31 5.41
CA ALA A 41 -5.79 7.69 6.80
C ALA A 41 -4.55 6.99 7.33
N ARG A 42 -4.27 5.78 6.86
CA ARG A 42 -3.15 5.00 7.39
C ARG A 42 -2.16 4.58 6.32
N ALA A 43 -2.22 5.19 5.14
CA ALA A 43 -1.33 4.80 4.05
C ALA A 43 -1.20 5.92 3.03
N THR A 44 -0.07 5.95 2.34
CA THR A 44 0.12 6.82 1.20
C THR A 44 0.77 6.02 0.09
N ALA A 45 0.60 6.46 -1.15
CA ALA A 45 1.13 5.76 -2.30
C ALA A 45 1.68 6.69 -3.34
N MET A 46 2.73 6.23 -4.01
CA MET A 46 3.29 6.86 -5.20
C MET A 46 2.92 5.97 -6.38
N VAL A 47 2.55 6.60 -7.51
CA VAL A 47 2.21 5.86 -8.72
C VAL A 47 3.12 6.34 -9.84
N ALA A 48 3.91 5.43 -10.40
CA ALA A 48 4.85 5.74 -11.47
C ALA A 48 4.31 5.19 -12.79
N PHE A 49 3.58 6.04 -13.52
CA PHE A 49 3.00 5.68 -14.81
C PHE A 49 3.93 6.19 -15.91
N ARG A 50 4.99 5.46 -16.15
CA ARG A 50 5.99 5.83 -17.17
C ARG A 50 6.81 4.60 -17.54
N PRO A 51 7.52 4.63 -18.67
CA PRO A 51 8.25 3.46 -19.14
C PRO A 51 9.59 3.20 -18.44
N THR A 52 10.03 4.08 -17.55
CA THR A 52 11.31 3.89 -16.88
C THR A 52 11.12 3.29 -15.50
N LEU A 53 12.13 2.55 -15.04
CA LEU A 53 12.08 1.89 -13.72
C LEU A 53 12.09 2.91 -12.60
N VAL A 54 11.44 2.57 -11.50
CA VAL A 54 11.49 3.39 -10.29
C VAL A 54 12.84 3.16 -9.62
N GLU A 55 13.52 4.24 -9.25
CA GLU A 55 14.82 4.18 -8.62
C GLU A 55 14.72 4.40 -7.12
N ARG A 56 15.76 3.99 -6.41
CA ARG A 56 15.79 4.12 -4.95
C ARG A 56 15.53 5.56 -4.50
N SER A 57 16.09 6.53 -5.23
CA SER A 57 15.93 7.93 -4.83
C SER A 57 14.47 8.37 -4.83
N GLU A 58 13.66 7.78 -5.70
CA GLU A 58 12.23 8.12 -5.74
C GLU A 58 11.51 7.57 -4.53
N LEU A 59 11.88 6.36 -4.10
CA LEU A 59 11.31 5.79 -2.88
C LEU A 59 11.78 6.56 -1.66
N GLN A 60 13.01 7.07 -1.68
CA GLN A 60 13.49 7.91 -0.59
C GLN A 60 12.69 9.20 -0.49
N ARG A 61 12.27 9.75 -1.62
CA ARG A 61 11.40 10.93 -1.61
C ARG A 61 10.04 10.61 -1.01
N LEU A 62 9.51 9.43 -1.30
CA LEU A 62 8.25 9.02 -0.72
C LEU A 62 8.36 8.88 0.79
N VAL A 63 9.45 8.29 1.28
CA VAL A 63 9.69 8.18 2.72
C VAL A 63 9.80 9.58 3.33
N GLY A 64 10.50 10.49 2.65
CA GLY A 64 10.62 11.86 3.12
C GLY A 64 9.29 12.59 3.19
N ALA A 65 8.42 12.34 2.22
CA ALA A 65 7.11 12.97 2.21
C ALA A 65 6.24 12.48 3.36
N ARG A 66 6.46 11.24 3.83
CA ARG A 66 5.75 10.72 4.99
C ARG A 66 6.15 11.47 6.27
N GLY A 67 7.43 11.87 6.34
CA GLY A 67 7.93 12.64 7.46
C GLY A 67 7.79 11.91 8.78
N TYR A 68 7.19 12.59 9.77
CA TYR A 68 7.05 12.03 11.11
C TYR A 68 5.85 11.11 11.25
N GLU A 69 5.04 10.97 10.21
CA GLU A 69 3.86 10.13 10.29
C GLU A 69 4.22 8.68 9.98
N THR A 70 5.12 8.12 10.77
CA THR A 70 5.70 6.81 10.47
C THR A 70 4.71 5.66 10.58
N TYR A 71 3.51 5.93 11.12
CA TYR A 71 2.46 4.92 11.13
C TYR A 71 1.86 4.69 9.74
N LEU A 72 2.12 5.59 8.79
CA LEU A 72 1.57 5.43 7.46
C LEU A 72 2.31 4.33 6.72
N GLN A 73 1.58 3.38 6.18
CA GLN A 73 2.16 2.36 5.32
C GLN A 73 2.43 2.98 3.96
N LEU A 74 3.63 2.78 3.44
CA LEU A 74 4.00 3.30 2.14
C LEU A 74 3.74 2.26 1.07
N PHE A 75 3.11 2.69 -0.01
CA PHE A 75 2.82 1.87 -1.19
C PHE A 75 3.46 2.52 -2.41
N CYS A 76 3.87 1.73 -3.35
CA CYS A 76 4.34 2.24 -4.63
C CYS A 76 3.83 1.33 -5.73
N PHE A 77 3.30 1.92 -6.80
CA PHE A 77 2.77 1.17 -7.94
C PHE A 77 3.48 1.69 -9.18
N ALA A 78 4.04 0.79 -9.97
CA ALA A 78 4.84 1.20 -11.14
C ALA A 78 4.53 0.33 -12.34
N VAL A 79 4.45 0.95 -13.51
CA VAL A 79 4.20 0.24 -14.75
C VAL A 79 5.46 -0.52 -15.18
N ALA A 80 6.61 0.14 -15.13
CA ALA A 80 7.85 -0.45 -15.64
C ALA A 80 8.57 -1.34 -14.65
N GLY A 81 8.25 -1.21 -13.37
CA GLY A 81 8.95 -1.96 -12.33
C GLY A 81 9.99 -1.12 -11.62
N TYR A 82 10.96 -1.77 -11.01
CA TYR A 82 11.90 -1.15 -10.08
C TYR A 82 13.31 -1.61 -10.35
N THR A 83 14.30 -0.76 -10.05
CA THR A 83 15.69 -1.20 -10.07
C THR A 83 15.93 -2.14 -8.89
N ASP A 84 17.00 -2.93 -8.96
CA ASP A 84 17.36 -3.82 -7.86
C ASP A 84 17.58 -3.03 -6.56
N LYS A 85 18.24 -1.87 -6.65
CA LYS A 85 18.47 -1.06 -5.47
C LYS A 85 17.17 -0.49 -4.90
N ALA A 86 16.21 -0.18 -5.77
CA ALA A 86 14.90 0.27 -5.30
C ALA A 86 14.19 -0.85 -4.54
N LEU A 87 14.25 -2.08 -5.05
CA LEU A 87 13.61 -3.20 -4.37
C LEU A 87 14.28 -3.51 -3.04
N GLU A 88 15.62 -3.41 -2.97
CA GLU A 88 16.31 -3.58 -1.70
C GLU A 88 15.88 -2.52 -0.69
N TYR A 89 15.76 -1.28 -1.14
CA TYR A 89 15.33 -0.20 -0.28
C TYR A 89 13.89 -0.40 0.19
N ALA A 90 13.02 -0.84 -0.73
CA ALA A 90 11.63 -1.12 -0.39
C ALA A 90 11.54 -2.20 0.68
N GLN A 91 12.36 -3.23 0.56
CA GLN A 91 12.39 -4.28 1.56
C GLN A 91 12.88 -3.75 2.90
N HIS A 92 13.95 -2.95 2.88
CA HIS A 92 14.52 -2.39 4.09
C HIS A 92 13.55 -1.44 4.81
N MET A 93 12.82 -0.64 4.04
CA MET A 93 11.92 0.36 4.59
C MET A 93 10.48 -0.12 4.69
N ASP A 94 10.25 -1.38 4.38
CA ASP A 94 8.92 -1.99 4.48
C ASP A 94 7.89 -1.29 3.57
N ILE A 95 8.32 -0.94 2.38
CA ILE A 95 7.44 -0.32 1.39
C ILE A 95 6.76 -1.41 0.57
N ALA A 96 5.44 -1.30 0.42
CA ALA A 96 4.68 -2.24 -0.36
C ALA A 96 4.76 -1.84 -1.85
N ALA A 97 5.61 -2.52 -2.59
CA ALA A 97 5.87 -2.21 -3.99
C ALA A 97 5.12 -3.17 -4.90
N PHE A 98 4.43 -2.61 -5.90
CA PHE A 98 3.62 -3.37 -6.84
C PHE A 98 3.92 -2.91 -8.25
N THR A 99 3.60 -3.77 -9.23
CA THR A 99 3.65 -3.39 -10.64
C THR A 99 2.26 -3.54 -11.24
N PHE A 100 2.01 -2.81 -12.33
CA PHE A 100 0.80 -2.94 -13.14
C PHE A 100 1.11 -3.69 -14.42
N ASP A 101 0.16 -4.46 -14.92
CA ASP A 101 0.26 -4.94 -16.31
C ASP A 101 -0.51 -3.97 -17.24
N GLU A 102 -0.64 -4.33 -18.51
CA GLU A 102 -1.26 -3.46 -19.51
C GLU A 102 -2.71 -3.13 -19.20
N VAL A 103 -3.40 -4.00 -18.51
CA VAL A 103 -4.81 -3.77 -18.19
C VAL A 103 -5.00 -3.38 -16.73
N GLY A 104 -3.90 -3.03 -16.04
CA GLY A 104 -4.00 -2.52 -14.70
C GLY A 104 -4.07 -3.57 -13.60
N ARG A 105 -3.75 -4.82 -13.91
CA ARG A 105 -3.66 -5.83 -12.87
C ARG A 105 -2.42 -5.58 -12.04
N VAL A 106 -2.54 -5.75 -10.74
CA VAL A 106 -1.50 -5.37 -9.78
C VAL A 106 -0.80 -6.63 -9.25
N THR A 107 0.52 -6.62 -9.28
CA THR A 107 1.34 -7.74 -8.78
C THR A 107 2.27 -7.24 -7.70
N ALA A 108 2.31 -7.95 -6.59
CA ALA A 108 3.20 -7.59 -5.47
C ALA A 108 4.63 -8.02 -5.79
N VAL A 109 5.58 -7.11 -5.56
CA VAL A 109 6.99 -7.39 -5.84
C VAL A 109 7.91 -7.12 -4.65
N SER A 110 7.35 -6.85 -3.47
CA SER A 110 8.16 -6.70 -2.25
C SER A 110 7.49 -7.49 -1.13
N PRO A 111 8.25 -7.81 -0.05
CA PRO A 111 7.64 -8.54 1.07
C PRO A 111 6.44 -7.81 1.68
N ALA A 112 6.54 -6.48 1.85
CA ALA A 112 5.43 -5.71 2.42
C ALA A 112 4.21 -5.78 1.51
N ALA A 113 4.43 -5.74 0.17
CA ALA A 113 3.32 -5.83 -0.78
C ALA A 113 2.65 -7.19 -0.70
N ARG A 114 3.43 -8.25 -0.56
CA ARG A 114 2.87 -9.59 -0.45
C ARG A 114 2.05 -9.73 0.84
N ARG A 115 2.53 -9.15 1.93
CA ARG A 115 1.76 -9.16 3.19
C ARG A 115 0.46 -8.37 3.05
N ALA A 116 0.52 -7.22 2.39
CA ALA A 116 -0.68 -6.40 2.20
C ALA A 116 -1.73 -7.14 1.38
N ARG A 117 -1.29 -7.82 0.33
CA ARG A 117 -2.23 -8.57 -0.50
C ARG A 117 -2.79 -9.78 0.20
N ALA A 118 -2.05 -10.35 1.14
CA ALA A 118 -2.52 -11.51 1.88
C ALA A 118 -3.57 -11.15 2.92
N MET A 119 -3.65 -9.88 3.33
CA MET A 119 -4.64 -9.47 4.30
C MET A 119 -5.98 -9.29 3.63
N PRO A 120 -7.03 -9.92 4.12
CA PRO A 120 -8.34 -9.70 3.52
C PRO A 120 -8.84 -8.29 3.78
N ALA A 121 -9.62 -7.77 2.85
CA ALA A 121 -10.25 -6.49 3.06
C ALA A 121 -11.20 -6.59 4.25
N PRO A 122 -11.35 -5.52 5.02
CA PRO A 122 -12.29 -5.56 6.15
C PRO A 122 -13.70 -5.79 5.64
N THR A 123 -14.38 -6.73 6.24
CA THR A 123 -15.78 -6.96 5.92
C THR A 123 -16.54 -7.14 7.19
N THR A 124 -17.80 -6.88 7.15
CA THR A 124 -18.58 -6.98 8.35
C THR A 124 -18.68 -8.39 8.85
N LYS A 125 -18.79 -9.35 7.99
CA LYS A 125 -18.94 -10.69 8.48
C LYS A 125 -17.64 -11.21 9.05
N ARG A 126 -16.55 -10.75 8.52
CA ARG A 126 -15.30 -11.19 9.08
C ARG A 126 -15.03 -10.61 10.41
N SER A 127 -15.44 -9.41 10.58
CA SER A 127 -15.11 -8.70 11.78
C SER A 127 -15.76 -9.32 12.98
N VAL A 128 -16.73 -10.14 12.78
CA VAL A 128 -17.29 -10.75 13.93
C VAL A 128 -16.46 -11.80 14.49
N ALA A 129 -15.65 -12.19 13.86
CA ALA A 129 -14.86 -13.25 14.42
C ALA A 129 -14.39 -13.00 15.75
N LYS A 130 -14.52 -12.91 15.98
CA LYS A 130 -14.11 -12.96 16.79
C LYS A 130 -13.43 -12.88 17.43
N PRO A 131 -13.22 -12.91 17.93
CA PRO A 131 -12.48 -12.94 18.43
C PRO A 131 -12.12 -13.36 19.23
N PRO A 132 -11.91 -13.58 19.33
CA PRO A 132 -11.51 -13.85 20.08
C PRO A 132 -10.98 -13.82 20.81
N ALA A 133 -10.80 -13.86 21.02
CA ALA A 133 -10.41 -13.86 21.76
C ALA A 133 -9.77 -13.74 22.28
N SER A 134 -9.68 -13.63 22.43
CA SER A 134 -9.25 -13.56 23.11
C SER A 134 -8.82 -13.54 23.69
N PRO A 135 -8.59 -13.55 23.97
CA PRO A 135 -8.19 -13.52 24.75
C PRO A 135 -7.75 -13.35 25.29
N ARG A 136 -7.44 -13.34 25.40
CA ARG A 136 -7.17 -13.19 26.10
C ARG A 136 -6.87 -12.69 26.58
N SER A 137 -6.67 -12.47 26.73
CA SER A 137 -6.53 -12.02 27.39
C SER A 137 -6.20 -11.77 27.92
N PRO A 138 -5.96 -11.70 28.25
CA PRO A 138 -5.61 -11.42 28.91
C PRO A 138 -4.97 -11.17 29.27
N TRP A 139 -4.61 -11.26 29.30
CA TRP A 139 -4.13 -11.11 29.69
C TRP A 139 -3.63 -10.41 29.67
N TRP A 140 -3.45 -10.21 29.53
CA TRP A 140 -3.38 -9.73 29.61
C TRP A 140 -3.75 -9.11 29.66
N LYS A 141 -4.12 -9.14 29.38
CA LYS A 141 -4.81 -8.87 29.49
C LYS A 141 -4.95 -8.48 29.86
N ARG A 142 -4.75 -8.60 30.00
CA ARG A 142 -5.02 -8.49 30.49
C ARG A 142 -4.69 -7.87 30.77
N ARG A 143 -4.46 -7.85 30.93
CA ARG A 143 -4.35 -7.49 31.35
C ARG A 143 -4.44 -6.67 31.39
N ARG A 144 -4.44 -6.64 31.17
CA ARG A 144 -4.77 -6.22 31.30
C ARG A 144 -5.17 -5.69 31.41
N ASP A 145 -5.19 -5.99 31.25
CA ASP A 145 -5.62 -5.83 31.38
C ASP A 145 -5.69 -5.56 31.54
N ALA A 146 -5.48 -5.55 31.91
CA ALA A 146 -5.50 -5.51 32.13
C ALA A 146 -5.49 -5.18 32.00
N GLY A 147 -5.23 -5.27 32.01
CA GLY A 147 -5.26 -5.23 32.05
C GLY A 147 -5.37 -5.10 31.81
#